data_581be8ca0697ab1702ebf2e08ff5030d
#
_entry.id   581be8ca0697ab1702ebf2e08ff5030d
#
_cell.length_a   1.000
_cell.length_b   1.000
_cell.length_c   1.000
_cell.angle_alpha   90.00
_cell.angle_beta   90.00
_cell.angle_gamma   90.00
#
_symmetry.space_group_name_H-M   'P 1'
#
loop_
_entity.id
_entity.type
_entity.pdbx_description
1 polymer ?
#
loop_
_entity_poly.entity_id
_entity_poly.type
_entity_poly.pdbx_seq_one_letter_code
_entity_poly.pdbx_strand_id
1 'polypeptide(L)'
;MKHHLSIYCCILFLTMGMAASCNSYKKKAPTQPQQAQEQPVQAAPASRLLTDSLLPQSVDLEQDINGLGYEELRILRSYPYALHGYWFIEGDLNNFFCRKTDWYYDLCEKTLYESYEKNLVYADTYDKVELLPEEKAFVEKIDRRMAQLARHKYKTRDGHKLLNSFLCVNLFQIEKPSGKFLSMLDRCNFAIAPMGYEQLFHVYEANDYQQIPSFITTDVYLQAYHMYFSYALKSLERNHFNPALQKIVQALYTECMNLEQQETIKAEAGYAATYFAIAYYLLTKKELPVPVALQPAYKAELRSTTSCQDAPSAFLDYTDILFPYSLFKPRGHYAHNANDRCYFQCMTWLQTASFCRETPETLWRAAIIAVALNRIPAELRQAC
;
A
#
# COMPACT_ATOMS: atom_id res chain seq x y z
N MET A 1 12.48 30.29 -6.24
CA MET A 1 11.20 30.58 -5.57
C MET A 1 10.09 29.53 -5.84
N LYS A 2 10.40 28.30 -6.28
CA LYS A 2 9.40 27.24 -6.53
C LYS A 2 9.55 25.97 -5.64
N HIS A 3 10.51 25.95 -4.73
CA HIS A 3 10.77 24.80 -3.85
C HIS A 3 10.26 24.95 -2.40
N HIS A 4 9.82 26.15 -2.00
CA HIS A 4 9.38 26.41 -0.63
C HIS A 4 7.92 26.04 -0.32
N LEU A 5 7.09 25.82 -1.32
CA LEU A 5 5.65 25.52 -1.11
C LEU A 5 5.38 24.02 -0.78
N SER A 6 6.34 23.14 -1.07
CA SER A 6 6.17 21.69 -0.88
C SER A 6 6.37 21.22 0.57
N ILE A 7 7.17 21.93 1.35
CA ILE A 7 7.51 21.53 2.74
C ILE A 7 6.38 21.92 3.70
N TYR A 8 5.75 23.07 3.49
CA TYR A 8 4.61 23.51 4.30
C TYR A 8 3.38 22.60 4.19
N CYS A 9 3.15 21.98 3.02
CA CYS A 9 2.06 21.01 2.83
C CYS A 9 2.28 19.72 3.65
N CYS A 10 3.51 19.25 3.79
CA CYS A 10 3.76 18.00 4.54
C CYS A 10 3.58 18.16 6.05
N ILE A 11 3.93 19.33 6.60
CA ILE A 11 3.78 19.60 8.04
C ILE A 11 2.30 19.85 8.40
N LEU A 12 1.54 20.52 7.53
CA LEU A 12 0.10 20.75 7.75
C LEU A 12 -0.73 19.44 7.65
N PHE A 13 -0.36 18.50 6.79
CA PHE A 13 -1.05 17.20 6.70
C PHE A 13 -0.78 16.30 7.90
N LEU A 14 0.38 16.39 8.53
CA LEU A 14 0.70 15.61 9.73
C LEU A 14 -0.03 16.14 10.99
N THR A 15 -0.32 17.43 11.04
CA THR A 15 -1.05 18.04 12.19
C THR A 15 -2.57 17.92 12.05
N MET A 16 -3.14 17.87 10.85
CA MET A 16 -4.58 17.69 10.63
C MET A 16 -5.07 16.25 10.82
N GLY A 17 -4.20 15.25 10.65
CA GLY A 17 -4.57 13.83 10.80
C GLY A 17 -4.79 13.36 12.24
N MET A 18 -4.30 14.09 13.25
CA MET A 18 -4.44 13.69 14.67
C MET A 18 -5.55 14.44 15.43
N ALA A 19 -6.08 15.53 14.90
CA ALA A 19 -7.14 16.30 15.57
C ALA A 19 -8.57 15.81 15.29
N ALA A 20 -8.76 14.84 14.40
CA ALA A 20 -10.09 14.39 13.97
C ALA A 20 -10.64 13.17 14.75
N SER A 21 -9.97 12.73 15.83
CA SER A 21 -10.36 11.50 16.54
C SER A 21 -11.15 11.70 17.84
N CYS A 22 -11.62 12.90 18.14
CA CYS A 22 -12.49 13.12 19.30
C CYS A 22 -13.70 13.95 18.92
N ASN A 23 -14.66 13.34 18.19
CA ASN A 23 -16.02 13.85 18.20
C ASN A 23 -17.01 12.66 18.19
N SER A 24 -17.78 12.60 19.26
CA SER A 24 -18.79 11.60 19.55
C SER A 24 -19.78 11.44 18.39
N TYR A 25 -19.72 10.33 17.69
CA TYR A 25 -20.76 9.91 16.75
C TYR A 25 -22.03 9.50 17.50
N LYS A 26 -23.03 10.35 17.51
CA LYS A 26 -24.42 9.92 17.76
C LYS A 26 -24.85 9.07 16.56
N LYS A 27 -24.93 7.75 16.75
CA LYS A 27 -25.48 6.81 15.78
C LYS A 27 -26.94 7.18 15.48
N LYS A 28 -27.22 7.68 14.27
CA LYS A 28 -28.53 7.52 13.66
C LYS A 28 -28.61 6.08 13.15
N ALA A 29 -29.66 5.37 13.55
CA ALA A 29 -29.94 4.02 13.04
C ALA A 29 -30.04 4.05 11.50
N PRO A 30 -29.44 3.09 10.80
CA PRO A 30 -29.57 3.02 9.35
C PRO A 30 -30.98 2.58 9.00
N THR A 31 -31.68 3.38 8.20
CA THR A 31 -32.90 2.98 7.50
C THR A 31 -32.53 1.79 6.61
N GLN A 32 -33.16 0.66 6.81
CA GLN A 32 -32.97 -0.53 5.97
C GLN A 32 -33.28 -0.16 4.51
N PRO A 33 -32.36 -0.46 3.55
CA PRO A 33 -32.70 -0.38 2.14
C PRO A 33 -33.74 -1.47 1.85
N GLN A 34 -34.84 -1.09 1.19
CA GLN A 34 -35.80 -2.03 0.63
C GLN A 34 -35.01 -3.04 -0.23
N GLN A 35 -35.14 -4.31 0.09
CA GLN A 35 -34.64 -5.42 -0.71
C GLN A 35 -35.31 -5.36 -2.10
N ALA A 36 -34.56 -4.86 -3.08
CA ALA A 36 -34.88 -5.15 -4.47
C ALA A 36 -34.77 -6.67 -4.63
N GLN A 37 -35.83 -7.30 -5.10
CA GLN A 37 -35.84 -8.72 -5.45
C GLN A 37 -34.71 -8.99 -6.47
N GLU A 38 -33.65 -9.61 -6.00
CA GLU A 38 -32.55 -10.06 -6.84
C GLU A 38 -33.07 -11.19 -7.72
N GLN A 39 -33.19 -10.92 -9.01
CA GLN A 39 -33.26 -12.02 -9.98
C GLN A 39 -31.95 -12.83 -9.84
N PRO A 40 -32.02 -14.16 -9.76
CA PRO A 40 -30.85 -14.99 -9.64
C PRO A 40 -29.97 -14.76 -10.85
N VAL A 41 -28.77 -14.18 -10.61
CA VAL A 41 -27.71 -14.10 -11.61
C VAL A 41 -27.32 -15.54 -11.93
N GLN A 42 -27.68 -16.01 -13.13
CA GLN A 42 -27.21 -17.30 -13.63
C GLN A 42 -25.68 -17.30 -13.55
N ALA A 43 -25.14 -18.15 -12.68
CA ALA A 43 -23.71 -18.43 -12.66
C ALA A 43 -23.31 -18.90 -14.07
N ALA A 44 -22.23 -18.32 -14.60
CA ALA A 44 -21.66 -18.80 -15.85
C ALA A 44 -21.43 -20.31 -15.72
N PRO A 45 -21.82 -21.13 -16.71
CA PRO A 45 -21.62 -22.58 -16.66
C PRO A 45 -20.13 -22.87 -16.46
N ALA A 46 -19.82 -23.78 -15.54
CA ALA A 46 -18.44 -24.18 -15.27
C ALA A 46 -17.87 -24.74 -16.59
N SER A 47 -16.84 -24.07 -17.12
CA SER A 47 -16.23 -24.44 -18.37
C SER A 47 -15.57 -25.82 -18.28
N ARG A 48 -15.84 -26.68 -19.24
CA ARG A 48 -15.17 -27.98 -19.38
C ARG A 48 -13.67 -27.83 -19.63
N LEU A 49 -13.25 -26.74 -20.27
CA LEU A 49 -11.84 -26.46 -20.59
C LEU A 49 -10.98 -26.17 -19.34
N LEU A 50 -11.61 -25.68 -18.30
CA LEU A 50 -10.94 -25.30 -17.05
C LEU A 50 -11.11 -26.33 -15.91
N THR A 51 -11.64 -27.53 -16.23
CA THR A 51 -11.74 -28.66 -15.28
C THR A 51 -10.41 -29.37 -15.14
N ASP A 52 -10.23 -30.18 -14.09
CA ASP A 52 -8.99 -30.95 -13.85
C ASP A 52 -8.79 -32.12 -14.80
N SER A 53 -9.75 -32.42 -15.73
CA SER A 53 -9.65 -33.51 -16.69
C SER A 53 -8.74 -33.15 -17.86
N LEU A 54 -8.04 -34.17 -18.38
CA LEU A 54 -7.27 -34.03 -19.60
C LEU A 54 -8.19 -33.76 -20.80
N LEU A 55 -7.71 -32.95 -21.72
CA LEU A 55 -8.44 -32.62 -22.94
C LEU A 55 -8.15 -33.64 -24.03
N PRO A 56 -9.18 -34.09 -24.78
CA PRO A 56 -9.03 -35.09 -25.85
C PRO A 56 -8.28 -34.52 -27.06
N GLN A 57 -7.71 -35.42 -27.89
CA GLN A 57 -7.13 -35.06 -29.19
C GLN A 57 -8.21 -34.82 -30.26
N SER A 58 -9.25 -34.13 -29.91
CA SER A 58 -10.37 -33.73 -30.78
C SER A 58 -11.13 -32.57 -30.16
N VAL A 59 -11.74 -31.74 -31.00
CA VAL A 59 -12.61 -30.66 -30.60
C VAL A 59 -13.96 -30.74 -31.32
N ASP A 60 -15.04 -30.48 -30.55
CA ASP A 60 -16.38 -30.41 -31.16
C ASP A 60 -16.55 -29.03 -31.83
N LEU A 61 -16.51 -29.03 -33.16
CA LEU A 61 -16.63 -27.80 -33.97
C LEU A 61 -18.05 -27.22 -33.99
N GLU A 62 -19.07 -28.02 -33.62
CA GLU A 62 -20.47 -27.58 -33.59
C GLU A 62 -20.92 -27.09 -32.19
N GLN A 63 -20.05 -27.14 -31.18
CA GLN A 63 -20.40 -26.79 -29.82
C GLN A 63 -20.93 -25.34 -29.69
N ASP A 64 -21.84 -25.15 -28.71
CA ASP A 64 -22.35 -23.82 -28.38
C ASP A 64 -21.27 -23.01 -27.64
N ILE A 65 -20.89 -21.89 -28.21
CA ILE A 65 -19.88 -20.95 -27.68
C ILE A 65 -20.48 -19.72 -26.98
N ASN A 66 -21.82 -19.60 -26.92
CA ASN A 66 -22.46 -18.37 -26.46
C ASN A 66 -22.28 -18.12 -24.94
N GLY A 67 -22.16 -19.16 -24.13
CA GLY A 67 -21.98 -19.11 -22.69
C GLY A 67 -20.51 -19.02 -22.23
N LEU A 68 -19.55 -19.07 -23.18
CA LEU A 68 -18.15 -19.15 -22.87
C LEU A 68 -17.54 -17.77 -22.62
N GLY A 69 -16.59 -17.68 -21.66
CA GLY A 69 -15.81 -16.50 -21.39
C GLY A 69 -14.71 -16.27 -22.45
N TYR A 70 -14.05 -15.11 -22.35
CA TYR A 70 -13.02 -14.72 -23.32
C TYR A 70 -11.86 -15.72 -23.36
N GLU A 71 -11.38 -16.18 -22.19
CA GLU A 71 -10.26 -17.11 -22.11
C GLU A 71 -10.61 -18.48 -22.65
N GLU A 72 -11.82 -18.96 -22.37
CA GLU A 72 -12.33 -20.22 -22.94
C GLU A 72 -12.43 -20.18 -24.46
N LEU A 73 -12.91 -19.06 -24.97
CA LEU A 73 -12.97 -18.83 -26.43
C LEU A 73 -11.57 -18.78 -27.04
N ARG A 74 -10.60 -18.17 -26.34
CA ARG A 74 -9.21 -18.09 -26.78
C ARG A 74 -8.57 -19.48 -26.85
N ILE A 75 -8.79 -20.32 -25.84
CA ILE A 75 -8.32 -21.70 -25.83
C ILE A 75 -8.98 -22.51 -26.96
N LEU A 76 -10.31 -22.41 -27.09
CA LEU A 76 -11.02 -23.09 -28.17
C LEU A 76 -10.57 -22.68 -29.57
N ARG A 77 -10.32 -21.38 -29.75
CA ARG A 77 -9.75 -20.84 -30.99
C ARG A 77 -8.41 -21.47 -31.32
N SER A 78 -7.60 -21.72 -30.30
CA SER A 78 -6.27 -22.28 -30.46
C SER A 78 -6.26 -23.81 -30.63
N TYR A 79 -7.36 -24.49 -30.28
CA TYR A 79 -7.44 -25.94 -30.26
C TYR A 79 -7.18 -26.59 -31.63
N PRO A 80 -7.78 -26.12 -32.75
CA PRO A 80 -7.48 -26.69 -34.08
C PRO A 80 -5.98 -26.60 -34.42
N TYR A 81 -5.32 -25.50 -34.08
CA TYR A 81 -3.88 -25.35 -34.31
C TYR A 81 -3.07 -26.33 -33.45
N ALA A 82 -3.47 -26.56 -32.20
CA ALA A 82 -2.85 -27.57 -31.35
C ALA A 82 -2.98 -28.99 -31.96
N LEU A 83 -4.13 -29.32 -32.52
CA LEU A 83 -4.39 -30.61 -33.18
C LEU A 83 -3.53 -30.82 -34.44
N HIS A 84 -3.04 -29.75 -35.07
CA HIS A 84 -2.08 -29.79 -36.17
C HIS A 84 -0.62 -29.71 -35.71
N GLY A 85 -0.34 -29.81 -34.40
CA GLY A 85 1.01 -29.80 -33.84
C GLY A 85 1.71 -28.44 -33.93
N TYR A 86 0.92 -27.35 -33.95
CA TYR A 86 1.49 -26.00 -33.86
C TYR A 86 2.05 -25.74 -32.45
N TRP A 87 3.32 -25.39 -32.39
CA TRP A 87 3.98 -25.02 -31.14
C TRP A 87 3.69 -23.56 -30.81
N PHE A 88 2.85 -23.29 -29.80
CA PHE A 88 2.48 -21.93 -29.46
C PHE A 88 3.69 -21.11 -28.94
N ILE A 89 3.87 -19.92 -29.49
CA ILE A 89 4.85 -18.93 -29.03
C ILE A 89 4.34 -18.28 -27.74
N GLU A 90 3.02 -18.14 -27.60
CA GLU A 90 2.37 -17.66 -26.39
C GLU A 90 2.56 -18.67 -25.25
N GLY A 91 3.42 -18.33 -24.30
CA GLY A 91 3.82 -19.23 -23.23
C GLY A 91 2.68 -19.76 -22.37
N ASP A 92 1.64 -18.97 -22.15
CA ASP A 92 0.44 -19.37 -21.41
C ASP A 92 -0.40 -20.42 -22.18
N LEU A 93 -0.57 -20.27 -23.48
CA LEU A 93 -1.24 -21.30 -24.32
C LEU A 93 -0.41 -22.57 -24.40
N ASN A 94 0.89 -22.44 -24.62
CA ASN A 94 1.78 -23.59 -24.66
C ASN A 94 1.71 -24.39 -23.36
N ASN A 95 1.90 -23.73 -22.22
CA ASN A 95 1.77 -24.36 -20.90
C ASN A 95 0.40 -24.98 -20.67
N PHE A 96 -0.67 -24.30 -21.10
CA PHE A 96 -2.01 -24.85 -20.98
C PHE A 96 -2.13 -26.20 -21.71
N PHE A 97 -1.78 -26.26 -22.97
CA PHE A 97 -1.89 -27.49 -23.74
C PHE A 97 -0.93 -28.59 -23.25
N CYS A 98 0.32 -28.25 -22.89
CA CYS A 98 1.27 -29.21 -22.31
C CYS A 98 0.77 -29.83 -21.00
N ARG A 99 0.04 -29.07 -20.16
CA ARG A 99 -0.45 -29.54 -18.86
C ARG A 99 -1.83 -30.21 -18.92
N LYS A 100 -2.65 -29.82 -19.87
CA LYS A 100 -4.04 -30.25 -19.99
C LYS A 100 -4.25 -31.35 -21.04
N THR A 101 -3.19 -31.80 -21.70
CA THR A 101 -3.22 -32.89 -22.67
C THR A 101 -2.07 -33.85 -22.42
N ASP A 102 -2.24 -35.07 -22.86
CA ASP A 102 -1.19 -36.10 -22.88
C ASP A 102 -0.63 -36.34 -24.29
N TRP A 103 -1.10 -35.59 -25.29
CA TRP A 103 -0.79 -35.76 -26.70
C TRP A 103 -0.13 -34.54 -27.36
N TYR A 104 -0.31 -33.35 -26.85
CA TYR A 104 0.10 -32.11 -27.54
C TYR A 104 1.62 -32.01 -27.71
N TYR A 105 2.39 -32.25 -26.63
CA TYR A 105 3.85 -32.16 -26.68
C TYR A 105 4.44 -33.12 -27.69
N ASP A 106 4.05 -34.40 -27.63
CA ASP A 106 4.53 -35.46 -28.54
C ASP A 106 4.14 -35.18 -30.00
N LEU A 107 2.95 -34.62 -30.20
CA LEU A 107 2.49 -34.24 -31.54
C LEU A 107 3.32 -33.07 -32.10
N CYS A 108 3.64 -32.07 -31.31
CA CYS A 108 4.49 -30.95 -31.74
C CYS A 108 5.92 -31.41 -32.08
N GLU A 109 6.53 -32.26 -31.23
CA GLU A 109 7.83 -32.86 -31.55
C GLU A 109 7.80 -33.66 -32.86
N LYS A 110 6.81 -34.54 -32.99
CA LYS A 110 6.64 -35.33 -34.19
C LYS A 110 6.51 -34.46 -35.45
N THR A 111 5.68 -33.43 -35.41
CA THR A 111 5.46 -32.50 -36.52
C THR A 111 6.74 -31.77 -36.89
N LEU A 112 7.51 -31.37 -35.89
CA LEU A 112 8.79 -30.73 -36.08
C LEU A 112 9.80 -31.66 -36.77
N TYR A 113 9.96 -32.88 -36.26
CA TYR A 113 10.87 -33.87 -36.86
C TYR A 113 10.46 -34.23 -38.29
N GLU A 114 9.16 -34.47 -38.56
CA GLU A 114 8.69 -34.74 -39.91
C GLU A 114 8.94 -33.58 -40.86
N SER A 115 8.86 -32.34 -40.41
CA SER A 115 9.18 -31.19 -41.26
C SER A 115 10.68 -31.15 -41.64
N TYR A 116 11.58 -31.53 -40.74
CA TYR A 116 13.01 -31.65 -41.02
C TYR A 116 13.30 -32.78 -41.98
N GLU A 117 12.77 -33.98 -41.75
CA GLU A 117 13.00 -35.16 -42.62
C GLU A 117 12.49 -34.97 -44.03
N LYS A 118 11.33 -34.33 -44.17
CA LYS A 118 10.69 -34.09 -45.47
C LYS A 118 11.13 -32.79 -46.13
N ASN A 119 12.04 -32.05 -45.52
CA ASN A 119 12.48 -30.72 -45.95
C ASN A 119 11.31 -29.75 -46.20
N LEU A 120 10.28 -29.82 -45.33
CA LEU A 120 9.09 -28.98 -45.36
C LEU A 120 9.33 -27.74 -44.47
N VAL A 121 8.64 -26.64 -44.79
CA VAL A 121 8.66 -25.45 -43.93
C VAL A 121 7.80 -25.75 -42.71
N TYR A 122 8.42 -25.73 -41.53
CA TYR A 122 7.69 -25.80 -40.24
C TYR A 122 6.78 -24.59 -40.10
N ALA A 123 5.53 -24.79 -39.67
CA ALA A 123 4.61 -23.71 -39.42
C ALA A 123 4.98 -23.03 -38.10
N ASP A 124 5.73 -21.90 -38.17
CA ASP A 124 6.15 -21.08 -37.04
C ASP A 124 5.18 -19.91 -36.73
N THR A 125 4.13 -19.78 -37.53
CA THR A 125 3.07 -18.77 -37.39
C THR A 125 1.69 -19.38 -37.71
N TYR A 126 0.62 -18.82 -37.15
CA TYR A 126 -0.76 -19.30 -37.31
C TYR A 126 -1.19 -19.40 -38.78
N ASP A 127 -0.77 -18.47 -39.62
CA ASP A 127 -1.12 -18.40 -41.04
C ASP A 127 -0.48 -19.50 -41.88
N LYS A 128 0.57 -20.15 -41.38
CA LYS A 128 1.25 -21.26 -42.02
C LYS A 128 0.66 -22.63 -41.66
N VAL A 129 -0.25 -22.69 -40.69
CA VAL A 129 -0.96 -23.93 -40.33
C VAL A 129 -2.13 -24.13 -41.29
N GLU A 130 -2.12 -25.24 -42.03
CA GLU A 130 -3.21 -25.60 -42.95
C GLU A 130 -4.37 -26.24 -42.19
N LEU A 131 -5.34 -25.42 -41.76
CA LEU A 131 -6.58 -25.89 -41.16
C LEU A 131 -7.57 -26.42 -42.21
N LEU A 132 -8.38 -27.41 -41.83
CA LEU A 132 -9.49 -27.86 -42.62
C LEU A 132 -10.56 -26.77 -42.78
N PRO A 133 -11.41 -26.83 -43.86
CA PRO A 133 -12.44 -25.80 -44.06
C PRO A 133 -13.39 -25.60 -42.86
N GLU A 134 -13.81 -26.70 -42.22
CA GLU A 134 -14.64 -26.68 -41.01
C GLU A 134 -13.93 -26.09 -39.80
N GLU A 135 -12.63 -26.35 -39.64
CA GLU A 135 -11.82 -25.75 -38.55
C GLU A 135 -11.66 -24.25 -38.77
N LYS A 136 -11.42 -23.82 -40.01
CA LYS A 136 -11.37 -22.38 -40.34
C LYS A 136 -12.70 -21.68 -40.01
N ALA A 137 -13.82 -22.28 -40.39
CA ALA A 137 -15.15 -21.75 -40.11
C ALA A 137 -15.41 -21.66 -38.59
N PHE A 138 -14.93 -22.63 -37.82
CA PHE A 138 -15.01 -22.65 -36.37
C PHE A 138 -14.17 -21.53 -35.75
N VAL A 139 -12.92 -21.36 -36.17
CA VAL A 139 -12.04 -20.26 -35.72
C VAL A 139 -12.68 -18.90 -36.02
N GLU A 140 -13.21 -18.71 -37.25
CA GLU A 140 -13.91 -17.46 -37.60
C GLU A 140 -15.17 -17.21 -36.78
N LYS A 141 -15.92 -18.28 -36.43
CA LYS A 141 -17.10 -18.20 -35.54
C LYS A 141 -16.67 -17.66 -34.16
N ILE A 142 -15.56 -18.19 -33.63
CA ILE A 142 -15.01 -17.76 -32.34
C ILE A 142 -14.49 -16.32 -32.41
N ASP A 143 -13.73 -15.99 -33.47
CA ASP A 143 -13.18 -14.63 -33.65
C ASP A 143 -14.31 -13.58 -33.71
N ARG A 144 -15.41 -13.89 -34.41
CA ARG A 144 -16.60 -13.00 -34.39
C ARG A 144 -17.21 -12.86 -33.00
N ARG A 145 -17.29 -13.95 -32.22
CA ARG A 145 -17.80 -13.91 -30.86
C ARG A 145 -16.90 -13.13 -29.94
N MET A 146 -15.59 -13.34 -30.01
CA MET A 146 -14.61 -12.55 -29.22
C MET A 146 -14.68 -11.07 -29.57
N ALA A 147 -14.81 -10.71 -30.85
CA ALA A 147 -14.98 -9.33 -31.27
C ALA A 147 -16.28 -8.70 -30.75
N GLN A 148 -17.38 -9.46 -30.68
CA GLN A 148 -18.62 -9.01 -30.07
C GLN A 148 -18.45 -8.73 -28.57
N LEU A 149 -17.81 -9.63 -27.82
CA LEU A 149 -17.54 -9.45 -26.39
C LEU A 149 -16.60 -8.29 -26.14
N ALA A 150 -15.59 -8.09 -26.99
CA ALA A 150 -14.64 -6.99 -26.88
C ALA A 150 -15.27 -5.59 -27.12
N ARG A 151 -16.36 -5.49 -27.90
CA ARG A 151 -17.09 -4.25 -28.10
C ARG A 151 -17.73 -3.74 -26.83
N HIS A 152 -18.10 -4.62 -25.91
CA HIS A 152 -18.75 -4.31 -24.63
C HIS A 152 -17.75 -4.46 -23.47
N LYS A 153 -16.63 -3.72 -23.54
CA LYS A 153 -15.58 -3.79 -22.52
C LYS A 153 -16.10 -3.55 -21.08
N TYR A 154 -17.18 -2.78 -20.95
CA TYR A 154 -17.77 -2.45 -19.67
C TYR A 154 -19.28 -2.66 -19.69
N LYS A 155 -19.82 -3.23 -18.62
CA LYS A 155 -21.25 -3.11 -18.30
C LYS A 155 -21.49 -1.72 -17.72
N THR A 156 -22.65 -1.11 -17.96
CA THR A 156 -23.02 0.16 -17.33
C THR A 156 -24.16 -0.07 -16.34
N ARG A 157 -23.99 0.38 -15.12
CA ARG A 157 -25.03 0.38 -14.09
C ARG A 157 -25.03 1.74 -13.40
N ASP A 158 -26.19 2.38 -13.34
CA ASP A 158 -26.40 3.69 -12.68
C ASP A 158 -25.36 4.75 -13.11
N GLY A 159 -25.02 4.77 -14.40
CA GLY A 159 -24.01 5.66 -14.97
C GLY A 159 -22.54 5.26 -14.71
N HIS A 160 -22.30 4.21 -13.94
CA HIS A 160 -20.95 3.71 -13.66
C HIS A 160 -20.54 2.57 -14.61
N LYS A 161 -19.29 2.60 -15.05
CA LYS A 161 -18.68 1.54 -15.86
C LYS A 161 -18.27 0.39 -14.94
N LEU A 162 -18.84 -0.79 -15.17
CA LEU A 162 -18.49 -2.02 -14.45
C LEU A 162 -17.63 -2.91 -15.32
N LEU A 163 -16.74 -3.66 -14.68
CA LEU A 163 -15.93 -4.67 -15.34
C LEU A 163 -16.84 -5.75 -15.97
N ASN A 164 -16.48 -6.24 -17.15
CA ASN A 164 -17.08 -7.41 -17.71
C ASN A 164 -16.17 -8.62 -17.42
N SER A 165 -16.54 -9.46 -16.46
CA SER A 165 -15.78 -10.64 -16.05
C SER A 165 -15.51 -11.61 -17.19
N PHE A 166 -16.37 -11.66 -18.22
CA PHE A 166 -16.14 -12.45 -19.43
C PHE A 166 -14.90 -12.04 -20.24
N LEU A 167 -14.39 -10.82 -20.01
CA LEU A 167 -13.19 -10.32 -20.69
C LEU A 167 -11.92 -10.42 -19.82
N CYS A 168 -12.01 -10.97 -18.63
CA CYS A 168 -10.85 -11.17 -17.77
C CYS A 168 -10.06 -12.38 -18.22
N VAL A 169 -8.88 -12.16 -18.77
CA VAL A 169 -7.99 -13.22 -19.32
C VAL A 169 -7.41 -14.10 -18.22
N ASN A 170 -7.30 -13.59 -16.99
CA ASN A 170 -6.57 -14.23 -15.89
C ASN A 170 -7.48 -14.82 -14.80
N LEU A 171 -8.79 -14.95 -15.03
CA LEU A 171 -9.71 -15.49 -14.02
C LEU A 171 -9.40 -16.93 -13.60
N PHE A 172 -8.82 -17.72 -14.49
CA PHE A 172 -8.43 -19.10 -14.21
C PHE A 172 -7.25 -19.22 -13.21
N GLN A 173 -6.51 -18.14 -12.96
CA GLN A 173 -5.48 -18.10 -11.90
C GLN A 173 -6.09 -18.23 -10.51
N ILE A 174 -7.36 -17.90 -10.36
CA ILE A 174 -8.12 -18.13 -9.14
C ILE A 174 -8.76 -19.50 -9.26
N GLU A 175 -8.20 -20.48 -8.53
CA GLU A 175 -8.76 -21.82 -8.50
C GLU A 175 -10.24 -21.76 -8.12
N LYS A 176 -11.11 -22.19 -9.04
CA LYS A 176 -12.57 -22.28 -8.86
C LYS A 176 -13.21 -20.98 -8.35
N PRO A 177 -13.21 -19.91 -9.14
CA PRO A 177 -13.86 -18.67 -8.72
C PRO A 177 -15.34 -18.95 -8.41
N SER A 178 -15.73 -18.73 -7.15
CA SER A 178 -17.11 -18.94 -6.72
C SER A 178 -18.06 -17.98 -7.44
N GLY A 179 -19.31 -18.39 -7.63
CA GLY A 179 -20.34 -17.49 -8.19
C GLY A 179 -20.48 -16.19 -7.40
N LYS A 180 -20.21 -16.22 -6.08
CA LYS A 180 -20.17 -15.04 -5.22
C LYS A 180 -19.00 -14.13 -5.59
N PHE A 181 -17.80 -14.67 -5.85
CA PHE A 181 -16.62 -13.90 -6.28
C PHE A 181 -16.89 -13.19 -7.62
N LEU A 182 -17.39 -13.92 -8.61
CA LEU A 182 -17.74 -13.36 -9.93
C LEU A 182 -18.82 -12.29 -9.82
N SER A 183 -19.86 -12.51 -8.99
CA SER A 183 -20.89 -11.52 -8.73
C SER A 183 -20.35 -10.26 -8.08
N MET A 184 -19.42 -10.36 -7.14
CA MET A 184 -18.76 -9.20 -6.54
C MET A 184 -17.91 -8.44 -7.58
N LEU A 185 -17.15 -9.15 -8.39
CA LEU A 185 -16.33 -8.55 -9.44
C LEU A 185 -17.18 -7.77 -10.44
N ASP A 186 -18.30 -8.36 -10.90
CA ASP A 186 -19.24 -7.72 -11.82
C ASP A 186 -20.01 -6.54 -11.24
N ARG A 187 -20.24 -6.52 -9.93
CA ARG A 187 -21.00 -5.46 -9.25
C ARG A 187 -20.14 -4.32 -8.74
N CYS A 188 -18.91 -4.60 -8.32
CA CYS A 188 -18.07 -3.69 -7.57
C CYS A 188 -16.74 -3.37 -8.29
N ASN A 189 -16.45 -3.96 -9.44
CA ASN A 189 -15.14 -3.94 -10.11
C ASN A 189 -14.00 -4.51 -9.24
N PHE A 190 -14.35 -5.25 -8.21
CA PHE A 190 -13.44 -5.68 -7.17
C PHE A 190 -14.03 -6.89 -6.46
N ALA A 191 -13.19 -7.88 -6.17
CA ALA A 191 -13.55 -9.03 -5.37
C ALA A 191 -12.34 -9.51 -4.55
N ILE A 192 -12.61 -10.11 -3.39
CA ILE A 192 -11.59 -10.71 -2.54
C ILE A 192 -11.85 -12.21 -2.48
N ALA A 193 -10.81 -12.99 -2.73
CA ALA A 193 -10.83 -14.44 -2.53
C ALA A 193 -9.71 -14.85 -1.57
N PRO A 194 -9.95 -15.81 -0.66
CA PRO A 194 -8.86 -16.43 0.08
C PRO A 194 -7.96 -17.21 -0.87
N MET A 195 -6.66 -17.02 -0.74
CA MET A 195 -5.64 -17.74 -1.50
C MET A 195 -4.76 -18.52 -0.54
N GLY A 196 -4.25 -19.68 -0.95
CA GLY A 196 -3.35 -20.52 -0.16
C GLY A 196 -1.89 -20.04 -0.08
N TYR A 197 -1.61 -18.81 -0.51
CA TYR A 197 -0.27 -18.25 -0.50
C TYR A 197 0.02 -17.50 0.81
N GLU A 198 1.19 -17.74 1.40
CA GLU A 198 1.63 -17.04 2.60
C GLU A 198 2.08 -15.60 2.35
N GLN A 199 2.64 -15.35 1.16
CA GLN A 199 3.16 -14.06 0.74
C GLN A 199 2.56 -13.65 -0.60
N LEU A 200 2.30 -12.35 -0.76
CA LEU A 200 1.70 -11.81 -1.98
C LEU A 200 2.55 -12.10 -3.23
N PHE A 201 3.87 -12.05 -3.12
CA PHE A 201 4.76 -12.30 -4.25
C PHE A 201 4.72 -13.75 -4.77
N HIS A 202 4.33 -14.73 -3.95
CA HIS A 202 4.20 -16.12 -4.40
C HIS A 202 3.19 -16.29 -5.53
N VAL A 203 2.16 -15.43 -5.59
CA VAL A 203 1.19 -15.42 -6.70
C VAL A 203 1.90 -15.07 -8.01
N TYR A 204 2.74 -14.04 -7.98
CA TYR A 204 3.49 -13.58 -9.16
C TYR A 204 4.59 -14.56 -9.56
N GLU A 205 5.28 -15.14 -8.58
CA GLU A 205 6.26 -16.19 -8.80
C GLU A 205 5.64 -17.43 -9.46
N ALA A 206 4.48 -17.89 -8.95
CA ALA A 206 3.76 -19.01 -9.54
C ALA A 206 3.29 -18.70 -10.98
N ASN A 207 2.88 -17.46 -11.26
CA ASN A 207 2.53 -17.01 -12.59
C ASN A 207 3.74 -17.01 -13.53
N ASP A 208 4.90 -16.56 -13.06
CA ASP A 208 6.14 -16.55 -13.83
C ASP A 208 6.55 -17.97 -14.23
N TYR A 209 6.57 -18.90 -13.28
CA TYR A 209 6.86 -20.33 -13.57
C TYR A 209 5.87 -20.97 -14.53
N GLN A 210 4.62 -20.51 -14.53
CA GLN A 210 3.58 -21.02 -15.42
C GLN A 210 3.47 -20.24 -16.74
N GLN A 211 4.29 -19.20 -16.91
CA GLN A 211 4.23 -18.24 -18.03
C GLN A 211 2.83 -17.64 -18.24
N ILE A 212 2.13 -17.41 -17.13
CA ILE A 212 0.82 -16.80 -17.12
C ILE A 212 0.96 -15.29 -16.93
N PRO A 213 0.27 -14.45 -17.72
CA PRO A 213 0.30 -13.01 -17.54
C PRO A 213 -0.16 -12.60 -16.13
N SER A 214 0.66 -11.81 -15.45
CA SER A 214 0.32 -11.27 -14.15
C SER A 214 -0.47 -9.97 -14.27
N PHE A 215 -1.43 -9.76 -13.38
CA PHE A 215 -2.12 -8.49 -13.23
C PHE A 215 -1.68 -7.78 -11.96
N ILE A 216 -1.73 -6.45 -11.98
CA ILE A 216 -1.42 -5.66 -10.80
C ILE A 216 -2.66 -5.58 -9.91
N THR A 217 -2.56 -6.10 -8.69
CA THR A 217 -3.62 -6.00 -7.69
C THR A 217 -3.52 -4.68 -6.91
N THR A 218 -4.62 -4.26 -6.31
CA THR A 218 -4.65 -3.11 -5.40
C THR A 218 -3.68 -3.30 -4.24
N ASP A 219 -3.54 -4.52 -3.73
CA ASP A 219 -2.64 -4.84 -2.61
C ASP A 219 -1.17 -4.63 -2.97
N VAL A 220 -0.74 -5.06 -4.17
CA VAL A 220 0.63 -4.81 -4.66
C VAL A 220 0.88 -3.32 -4.82
N TYR A 221 -0.09 -2.58 -5.37
CA TYR A 221 0.04 -1.14 -5.52
C TYR A 221 0.15 -0.42 -4.18
N LEU A 222 -0.70 -0.77 -3.21
CA LEU A 222 -0.66 -0.24 -1.85
C LEU A 222 0.64 -0.60 -1.13
N GLN A 223 1.12 -1.83 -1.29
CA GLN A 223 2.40 -2.25 -0.72
C GLN A 223 3.57 -1.48 -1.30
N ALA A 224 3.63 -1.30 -2.61
CA ALA A 224 4.67 -0.50 -3.26
C ALA A 224 4.63 0.96 -2.78
N TYR A 225 3.44 1.56 -2.69
CA TYR A 225 3.25 2.90 -2.14
C TYR A 225 3.70 2.98 -0.68
N HIS A 226 3.32 2.03 0.16
CA HIS A 226 3.72 1.98 1.56
C HIS A 226 5.25 1.89 1.71
N MET A 227 5.90 1.05 0.94
CA MET A 227 7.36 0.91 0.95
C MET A 227 8.04 2.22 0.53
N TYR A 228 7.60 2.82 -0.57
CA TYR A 228 8.14 4.09 -1.07
C TYR A 228 7.95 5.21 -0.06
N PHE A 229 6.73 5.38 0.47
CA PHE A 229 6.40 6.43 1.44
C PHE A 229 7.21 6.27 2.73
N SER A 230 7.27 5.04 3.26
CA SER A 230 8.07 4.75 4.46
C SER A 230 9.57 5.01 4.25
N TYR A 231 10.09 4.68 3.08
CA TYR A 231 11.49 4.97 2.72
C TYR A 231 11.74 6.48 2.61
N ALA A 232 10.87 7.20 1.92
CA ALA A 232 10.99 8.65 1.75
C ALA A 232 10.95 9.38 3.09
N LEU A 233 10.01 9.04 3.99
CA LEU A 233 9.95 9.62 5.33
C LEU A 233 11.22 9.34 6.13
N LYS A 234 11.67 8.10 6.20
CA LYS A 234 12.90 7.74 6.91
C LYS A 234 14.12 8.50 6.37
N SER A 235 14.20 8.65 5.05
CA SER A 235 15.30 9.38 4.42
C SER A 235 15.29 10.85 4.78
N LEU A 236 14.13 11.51 4.75
CA LEU A 236 13.97 12.90 5.13
C LEU A 236 14.26 13.11 6.62
N GLU A 237 13.73 12.27 7.48
CA GLU A 237 13.95 12.36 8.93
C GLU A 237 15.42 12.19 9.30
N ARG A 238 16.08 11.18 8.76
CA ARG A 238 17.49 10.89 9.09
C ARG A 238 18.46 11.91 8.53
N ASN A 239 18.27 12.32 7.28
CA ASN A 239 19.25 13.13 6.56
C ASN A 239 19.02 14.63 6.70
N HIS A 240 17.79 15.06 6.99
CA HIS A 240 17.42 16.48 7.02
C HIS A 240 16.81 16.90 8.37
N PHE A 241 15.74 16.25 8.82
CA PHE A 241 15.00 16.75 9.98
C PHE A 241 15.72 16.52 11.30
N ASN A 242 16.30 15.34 11.54
CA ASN A 242 17.03 15.06 12.78
C ASN A 242 18.25 15.96 12.95
N PRO A 243 19.16 16.15 11.97
CA PRO A 243 20.26 17.10 12.10
C PRO A 243 19.81 18.56 12.27
N ALA A 244 18.74 18.97 11.60
CA ALA A 244 18.18 20.33 11.78
C ALA A 244 17.59 20.51 13.17
N LEU A 245 16.77 19.54 13.63
CA LEU A 245 16.16 19.57 14.96
C LEU A 245 17.19 19.65 16.07
N GLN A 246 18.30 18.89 15.96
CA GLN A 246 19.38 18.95 16.94
C GLN A 246 19.96 20.36 17.06
N LYS A 247 20.25 21.02 15.92
CA LYS A 247 20.77 22.40 15.91
C LYS A 247 19.77 23.39 16.48
N ILE A 248 18.49 23.26 16.13
CA ILE A 248 17.42 24.13 16.58
C ILE A 248 17.23 24.03 18.11
N VAL A 249 17.10 22.80 18.62
CA VAL A 249 16.91 22.55 20.07
C VAL A 249 18.10 23.07 20.85
N GLN A 250 19.33 22.88 20.38
CA GLN A 250 20.54 23.37 21.04
C GLN A 250 20.61 24.90 21.00
N ALA A 251 20.27 25.55 19.90
CA ALA A 251 20.24 26.98 19.76
C ALA A 251 19.19 27.63 20.71
N LEU A 252 17.98 27.04 20.73
CA LEU A 252 16.91 27.49 21.63
C LEU A 252 17.29 27.35 23.12
N TYR A 253 17.90 26.21 23.48
CA TYR A 253 18.45 26.04 24.82
C TYR A 253 19.45 27.13 25.15
N THR A 254 20.40 27.42 24.27
CA THR A 254 21.44 28.44 24.48
C THR A 254 20.81 29.83 24.65
N GLU A 255 19.84 30.20 23.82
CA GLU A 255 19.17 31.50 23.96
C GLU A 255 18.33 31.60 25.23
N CYS A 256 17.68 30.51 25.67
CA CYS A 256 16.98 30.50 26.96
C CYS A 256 17.94 30.63 28.15
N MET A 257 19.13 30.03 28.11
CA MET A 257 20.17 30.18 29.12
C MET A 257 20.75 31.60 29.14
N ASN A 258 20.86 32.27 27.97
CA ASN A 258 21.25 33.67 27.89
C ASN A 258 20.20 34.59 28.52
N LEU A 259 18.91 34.29 28.32
CA LEU A 259 17.80 35.03 28.93
C LEU A 259 17.71 34.78 30.45
N GLU A 260 18.10 33.61 30.93
CA GLU A 260 18.13 33.26 32.37
C GLU A 260 19.06 34.17 33.20
N GLN A 261 20.02 34.83 32.55
CA GLN A 261 20.87 35.82 33.23
C GLN A 261 20.11 37.13 33.65
N GLN A 262 18.90 37.33 33.14
CA GLN A 262 18.06 38.48 33.48
C GLN A 262 17.18 38.14 34.70
N GLU A 263 17.42 38.79 35.84
CA GLU A 263 16.75 38.49 37.12
C GLU A 263 15.21 38.53 37.05
N THR A 264 14.65 39.41 36.21
CA THR A 264 13.19 39.59 36.08
C THR A 264 12.46 38.42 35.42
N ILE A 265 13.16 37.59 34.62
CA ILE A 265 12.60 36.48 33.87
C ILE A 265 13.38 35.18 34.11
N LYS A 266 14.25 35.17 35.11
CA LYS A 266 15.20 34.09 35.39
C LYS A 266 14.52 32.73 35.56
N ALA A 267 13.43 32.69 36.32
CA ALA A 267 12.74 31.45 36.64
C ALA A 267 12.12 30.82 35.37
N GLU A 268 11.42 31.60 34.58
CA GLU A 268 10.72 31.15 33.37
C GLU A 268 11.72 30.84 32.23
N ALA A 269 12.81 31.62 32.13
CA ALA A 269 13.88 31.32 31.17
C ALA A 269 14.65 30.07 31.56
N GLY A 270 14.91 29.82 32.83
CA GLY A 270 15.49 28.59 33.34
C GLY A 270 14.57 27.38 33.09
N TYR A 271 13.26 27.56 33.23
CA TYR A 271 12.28 26.53 32.87
C TYR A 271 12.34 26.22 31.39
N ALA A 272 12.30 27.24 30.52
CA ALA A 272 12.36 27.04 29.05
C ALA A 272 13.69 26.39 28.62
N ALA A 273 14.82 26.77 29.23
CA ALA A 273 16.10 26.11 29.00
C ALA A 273 16.05 24.61 29.40
N THR A 274 15.44 24.31 30.57
CA THR A 274 15.28 22.92 31.03
C THR A 274 14.39 22.12 30.10
N TYR A 275 13.30 22.71 29.57
CA TYR A 275 12.45 22.10 28.57
C TYR A 275 13.22 21.65 27.31
N PHE A 276 14.08 22.53 26.76
CA PHE A 276 14.94 22.23 25.64
C PHE A 276 16.11 21.28 26.00
N ALA A 277 16.59 21.31 27.25
CA ALA A 277 17.58 20.32 27.71
C ALA A 277 17.01 18.90 27.73
N ILE A 278 15.73 18.74 28.12
CA ILE A 278 15.01 17.46 28.03
C ILE A 278 14.90 17.00 26.54
N ALA A 279 14.43 17.90 25.66
CA ALA A 279 14.34 17.61 24.22
C ALA A 279 15.70 17.20 23.63
N TYR A 280 16.78 17.91 23.98
CA TYR A 280 18.13 17.62 23.53
C TYR A 280 18.62 16.25 24.03
N TYR A 281 18.37 15.92 25.30
CA TYR A 281 18.70 14.60 25.84
C TYR A 281 17.93 13.49 25.15
N LEU A 282 16.65 13.67 24.91
CA LEU A 282 15.84 12.67 24.21
C LEU A 282 16.39 12.39 22.81
N LEU A 283 16.87 13.43 22.11
CA LEU A 283 17.40 13.36 20.77
C LEU A 283 18.81 12.78 20.68
N THR A 284 19.71 13.19 21.60
CA THR A 284 21.16 12.94 21.50
C THR A 284 21.70 12.00 22.58
N LYS A 285 20.92 11.76 23.63
CA LYS A 285 21.34 11.10 24.88
C LYS A 285 22.49 11.79 25.62
N LYS A 286 22.74 13.07 25.29
CA LYS A 286 23.72 13.91 25.97
C LYS A 286 23.00 14.91 26.89
N GLU A 287 23.55 15.09 28.10
CA GLU A 287 22.99 16.04 29.05
C GLU A 287 23.50 17.45 28.75
N LEU A 288 22.63 18.43 29.00
CA LEU A 288 22.97 19.85 29.05
C LEU A 288 22.79 20.35 30.49
N PRO A 289 23.58 21.35 30.94
CA PRO A 289 23.40 21.95 32.24
C PRO A 289 22.00 22.56 32.42
N VAL A 290 21.41 22.35 33.57
CA VAL A 290 20.11 22.97 33.90
C VAL A 290 20.22 23.71 35.26
N PRO A 291 19.40 24.74 35.52
CA PRO A 291 19.40 25.44 36.81
C PRO A 291 19.28 24.46 37.99
N VAL A 292 20.04 24.68 39.05
CA VAL A 292 20.12 23.75 40.19
C VAL A 292 18.74 23.43 40.77
N ALA A 293 17.87 24.44 40.85
CA ALA A 293 16.51 24.27 41.36
C ALA A 293 15.65 23.34 40.51
N LEU A 294 15.94 23.21 39.24
CA LEU A 294 15.17 22.36 38.27
C LEU A 294 15.79 20.99 38.03
N GLN A 295 16.99 20.72 38.58
CA GLN A 295 17.64 19.41 38.40
C GLN A 295 16.81 18.21 38.87
N PRO A 296 16.10 18.25 40.02
CA PRO A 296 15.25 17.14 40.44
C PRO A 296 14.11 16.86 39.44
N ALA A 297 13.45 17.94 38.96
CA ALA A 297 12.37 17.83 37.95
C ALA A 297 12.89 17.31 36.60
N TYR A 298 14.02 17.84 36.12
CA TYR A 298 14.70 17.36 34.91
C TYR A 298 14.93 15.83 34.95
N LYS A 299 15.54 15.34 36.06
CA LYS A 299 15.81 13.89 36.22
C LYS A 299 14.53 13.07 36.34
N ALA A 300 13.47 13.62 36.93
CA ALA A 300 12.17 12.94 36.98
C ALA A 300 11.56 12.79 35.58
N GLU A 301 11.56 13.85 34.77
CA GLU A 301 11.07 13.82 33.40
C GLU A 301 11.82 12.81 32.53
N LEU A 302 13.16 12.75 32.62
CA LEU A 302 13.95 11.78 31.89
C LEU A 302 13.61 10.31 32.26
N ARG A 303 13.29 10.05 33.52
CA ARG A 303 12.86 8.73 33.97
C ARG A 303 11.47 8.40 33.44
N SER A 304 10.53 9.32 33.54
CA SER A 304 9.14 9.14 33.09
C SER A 304 9.07 8.93 31.58
N THR A 305 9.79 9.72 30.78
CA THR A 305 9.86 9.54 29.32
C THR A 305 10.50 8.19 28.92
N THR A 306 11.45 7.68 29.73
CA THR A 306 12.09 6.39 29.48
C THR A 306 11.17 5.22 29.88
N SER A 307 10.40 5.37 30.97
CA SER A 307 9.47 4.33 31.43
C SER A 307 8.29 4.12 30.49
N CYS A 308 7.92 5.16 29.73
CA CYS A 308 6.75 5.15 28.83
C CYS A 308 5.45 4.74 29.57
N GLN A 309 5.31 5.11 30.81
CA GLN A 309 4.11 4.88 31.64
C GLN A 309 3.53 6.21 32.08
N ASP A 310 2.20 6.36 31.92
CA ASP A 310 1.50 7.59 32.29
C ASP A 310 1.68 7.86 33.78
N ALA A 311 2.08 9.09 34.11
CA ALA A 311 2.43 9.51 35.46
C ALA A 311 2.18 11.02 35.65
N PRO A 312 2.01 11.51 36.88
CA PRO A 312 2.02 12.95 37.15
C PRO A 312 3.35 13.57 36.73
N SER A 313 3.33 14.85 36.30
CA SER A 313 4.50 15.65 36.01
C SER A 313 4.42 16.99 36.72
N ALA A 314 5.24 17.16 37.73
CA ALA A 314 5.38 18.44 38.42
C ALA A 314 6.05 19.52 37.54
N PHE A 315 6.90 19.09 36.60
CA PHE A 315 7.56 20.02 35.66
C PHE A 315 6.56 20.61 34.65
N LEU A 316 5.58 19.82 34.19
CA LEU A 316 4.58 20.22 33.18
C LEU A 316 3.26 20.71 33.83
N ASP A 317 3.21 20.85 35.16
CA ASP A 317 2.02 21.24 35.93
C ASP A 317 0.84 20.21 35.80
N TYR A 318 1.16 18.92 35.57
CA TYR A 318 0.23 17.80 35.57
C TYR A 318 0.23 17.09 36.92
N THR A 319 -0.39 17.73 37.95
CA THR A 319 -0.41 17.20 39.32
C THR A 319 -1.67 16.36 39.61
N ASP A 320 -2.82 16.76 39.07
CA ASP A 320 -4.12 16.13 39.30
C ASP A 320 -4.50 15.12 38.22
N ILE A 321 -3.84 15.16 37.07
CA ILE A 321 -4.03 14.27 35.95
C ILE A 321 -2.69 13.69 35.49
N LEU A 322 -2.73 12.52 34.87
CA LEU A 322 -1.53 11.87 34.36
C LEU A 322 -1.10 12.49 33.03
N PHE A 323 0.19 12.81 32.91
CA PHE A 323 0.77 13.13 31.60
C PHE A 323 0.99 11.85 30.79
N PRO A 324 0.64 11.81 29.50
CA PRO A 324 0.60 10.57 28.70
C PRO A 324 2.00 10.15 28.22
N TYR A 325 2.89 9.75 29.14
CA TYR A 325 4.22 9.24 28.80
C TYR A 325 4.19 7.95 27.98
N SER A 326 3.07 7.22 27.94
CA SER A 326 2.88 6.08 27.09
C SER A 326 3.00 6.39 25.58
N LEU A 327 2.80 7.65 25.20
CA LEU A 327 3.01 8.14 23.84
C LEU A 327 4.49 8.11 23.41
N PHE A 328 5.44 8.12 24.34
CA PHE A 328 6.87 8.08 24.06
C PHE A 328 7.39 6.70 23.67
N LYS A 329 6.54 5.66 23.72
CA LYS A 329 6.89 4.33 23.26
C LYS A 329 6.99 4.30 21.73
N PRO A 330 8.19 4.10 21.15
CA PRO A 330 8.37 4.09 19.71
C PRO A 330 7.55 3.01 19.02
N ARG A 331 6.93 3.34 17.88
CA ARG A 331 6.06 2.46 17.09
C ARG A 331 6.49 2.44 15.64
N GLY A 332 6.05 1.41 14.90
CA GLY A 332 6.34 1.28 13.48
C GLY A 332 7.83 1.32 13.18
N HIS A 333 8.22 2.09 12.20
CA HIS A 333 9.63 2.18 11.77
C HIS A 333 10.57 2.79 12.80
N TYR A 334 10.05 3.57 13.76
CA TYR A 334 10.87 4.15 14.84
C TYR A 334 11.33 3.11 15.88
N ALA A 335 10.72 1.93 15.93
CA ALA A 335 11.06 0.90 16.91
C ALA A 335 12.40 0.18 16.62
N HIS A 336 12.88 0.22 15.38
CA HIS A 336 13.97 -0.65 14.91
C HIS A 336 15.37 -0.05 15.03
N ASN A 337 15.50 1.28 15.07
CA ASN A 337 16.79 1.97 15.10
C ASN A 337 16.90 2.91 16.29
N ALA A 338 18.07 2.98 16.93
CA ALA A 338 18.29 3.84 18.11
C ALA A 338 18.10 5.33 17.80
N ASN A 339 18.64 5.81 16.67
CA ASN A 339 18.51 7.22 16.28
C ASN A 339 17.07 7.58 15.95
N ASP A 340 16.33 6.70 15.28
CA ASP A 340 14.92 6.90 14.96
C ASP A 340 14.06 6.96 16.24
N ARG A 341 14.38 6.11 17.24
CA ARG A 341 13.74 6.15 18.57
C ARG A 341 13.97 7.49 19.27
N CYS A 342 15.21 7.96 19.26
CA CYS A 342 15.55 9.26 19.85
C CYS A 342 14.83 10.42 19.18
N TYR A 343 14.80 10.43 17.84
CA TYR A 343 14.06 11.41 17.06
C TYR A 343 12.57 11.40 17.41
N PHE A 344 11.94 10.23 17.41
CA PHE A 344 10.54 10.04 17.79
C PHE A 344 10.24 10.58 19.19
N GLN A 345 11.07 10.24 20.20
CA GLN A 345 10.87 10.69 21.57
C GLN A 345 11.00 12.21 21.71
N CYS A 346 11.98 12.81 21.03
CA CYS A 346 12.13 14.26 21.00
C CYS A 346 10.93 14.96 20.35
N MET A 347 10.49 14.47 19.20
CA MET A 347 9.31 15.02 18.51
C MET A 347 8.05 14.85 19.36
N THR A 348 7.87 13.70 20.02
CA THR A 348 6.76 13.48 20.93
C THR A 348 6.79 14.49 22.08
N TRP A 349 7.97 14.77 22.67
CA TRP A 349 8.12 15.78 23.72
C TRP A 349 7.67 17.15 23.23
N LEU A 350 8.20 17.62 22.11
CA LEU A 350 7.88 18.94 21.56
C LEU A 350 6.42 19.10 21.15
N GLN A 351 5.72 18.01 20.84
CA GLN A 351 4.31 18.01 20.43
C GLN A 351 3.34 17.87 21.60
N THR A 352 3.70 17.11 22.64
CA THR A 352 2.78 16.79 23.76
C THR A 352 2.98 17.65 24.97
N ALA A 353 4.23 18.05 25.29
CA ALA A 353 4.54 18.94 26.38
C ALA A 353 4.24 20.39 25.99
N SER A 354 2.97 20.76 25.97
CA SER A 354 2.48 22.07 25.53
C SER A 354 2.43 23.10 26.68
N PHE A 355 2.48 24.37 26.31
CA PHE A 355 2.32 25.49 27.23
C PHE A 355 0.86 25.94 27.22
N CYS A 356 0.14 25.71 28.34
CA CYS A 356 -1.21 26.22 28.52
C CYS A 356 -1.21 27.74 28.70
N ARG A 357 -2.30 28.40 28.27
CA ARG A 357 -2.48 29.86 28.48
C ARG A 357 -3.26 30.21 29.75
N GLU A 358 -3.44 29.25 30.63
CA GLU A 358 -4.34 29.36 31.78
C GLU A 358 -3.72 30.14 32.95
N THR A 359 -2.38 30.15 33.06
CA THR A 359 -1.68 30.87 34.10
C THR A 359 -0.71 31.92 33.53
N PRO A 360 -0.43 33.01 34.24
CA PRO A 360 0.57 33.99 33.82
C PRO A 360 1.96 33.40 33.62
N GLU A 361 2.36 32.44 34.45
CA GLU A 361 3.67 31.77 34.39
C GLU A 361 3.85 31.01 33.13
N THR A 362 2.84 30.23 32.71
CA THR A 362 2.87 29.45 31.45
C THR A 362 2.86 30.34 30.21
N LEU A 363 2.17 31.49 30.29
CA LEU A 363 2.21 32.51 29.24
C LEU A 363 3.60 33.15 29.11
N TRP A 364 4.24 33.44 30.22
CA TRP A 364 5.61 33.95 30.22
C TRP A 364 6.60 32.94 29.66
N ARG A 365 6.50 31.67 30.03
CA ARG A 365 7.31 30.57 29.46
C ARG A 365 7.17 30.53 27.96
N ALA A 366 5.95 30.58 27.43
CA ALA A 366 5.68 30.60 25.98
C ALA A 366 6.27 31.87 25.30
N ALA A 367 6.14 33.05 25.93
CA ALA A 367 6.70 34.30 25.42
C ALA A 367 8.24 34.26 25.35
N ILE A 368 8.90 33.68 26.35
CA ILE A 368 10.36 33.49 26.35
C ILE A 368 10.81 32.60 25.23
N ILE A 369 10.10 31.47 24.98
CA ILE A 369 10.39 30.59 23.85
C ILE A 369 10.22 31.35 22.54
N ALA A 370 9.17 32.15 22.37
CA ALA A 370 8.96 32.96 21.18
C ALA A 370 10.10 34.01 20.99
N VAL A 371 10.58 34.62 22.05
CA VAL A 371 11.73 35.52 22.00
C VAL A 371 13.00 34.76 21.64
N ALA A 372 13.27 33.63 22.27
CA ALA A 372 14.40 32.76 21.91
C ALA A 372 14.38 32.34 20.45
N LEU A 373 13.21 31.91 19.93
CA LEU A 373 13.02 31.54 18.54
C LEU A 373 13.33 32.71 17.58
N ASN A 374 13.02 33.94 17.96
CA ASN A 374 13.35 35.11 17.13
C ASN A 374 14.85 35.49 17.19
N ARG A 375 15.60 35.01 18.19
CA ARG A 375 17.03 35.30 18.36
C ARG A 375 17.95 34.26 17.70
N ILE A 376 17.47 33.04 17.49
CA ILE A 376 18.28 32.04 16.78
C ILE A 376 18.52 32.48 15.32
N PRO A 377 19.59 31.98 14.66
CA PRO A 377 19.90 32.31 13.27
C PRO A 377 18.73 32.11 12.31
N ALA A 378 18.58 33.03 11.36
CA ALA A 378 17.45 33.00 10.40
C ALA A 378 17.38 31.69 9.59
N GLU A 379 18.52 31.10 9.28
CA GLU A 379 18.61 29.81 8.59
C GLU A 379 17.98 28.66 9.41
N LEU A 380 18.18 28.66 10.73
CA LEU A 380 17.56 27.67 11.62
C LEU A 380 16.04 27.92 11.77
N ARG A 381 15.61 29.18 11.81
CA ARG A 381 14.17 29.52 11.85
C ARG A 381 13.41 29.10 10.59
N GLN A 382 14.07 29.15 9.43
CA GLN A 382 13.47 28.70 8.17
C GLN A 382 13.36 27.18 8.06
N ALA A 383 14.12 26.45 8.89
CA ALA A 383 14.08 25.00 8.97
C ALA A 383 13.06 24.47 10.00
N CYS A 384 12.53 25.36 10.87
CA CYS A 384 11.40 25.07 11.77
C CYS A 384 10.08 25.15 11.01
#